data_b2a15a3e3663d2831c382cf028e6bde7
#
_entry.id   b2a15a3e3663d2831c382cf028e6bde7
#
_cell.length_a   1.000
_cell.length_b   1.000
_cell.length_c   1.000
_cell.angle_alpha   90.00
_cell.angle_beta   90.00
_cell.angle_gamma   90.00
#
_symmetry.space_group_name_H-M   'P 1'
#
loop_
_entity.id
_entity.type
_entity.pdbx_description
1 polymer ?
#
loop_
_entity_poly.entity_id
_entity_poly.type
_entity_poly.pdbx_seq_one_letter_code
_entity_poly.pdbx_strand_id
1 'polypeptide(L)'
;MMQAIVVKGTTAVRATVIANRTKSDEMGVMKALMIENLKSKLQNGIAHFTFIKKNGELRECWGTTQKNLAKAKTNGNGESRESYCTTAFYDVEKGAWRSFRWESLVEVF
;
A
#
# COMPACT_ATOMS: atom_id res chain seq x y z
N MET A 1 6.80 -5.12 -27.85
CA MET A 1 6.76 -6.35 -27.12
C MET A 1 7.18 -6.17 -25.70
N MET A 2 6.40 -6.70 -24.87
CA MET A 2 6.67 -6.50 -23.47
C MET A 2 7.76 -7.43 -22.97
N GLN A 3 8.69 -6.88 -22.24
CA GLN A 3 9.67 -7.66 -21.59
C GLN A 3 9.07 -8.40 -20.42
N ALA A 4 9.43 -9.63 -20.25
CA ALA A 4 8.93 -10.38 -19.13
C ALA A 4 9.50 -9.82 -17.83
N ILE A 5 8.62 -9.40 -16.95
CA ILE A 5 8.99 -8.95 -15.61
C ILE A 5 8.43 -9.98 -14.65
N VAL A 6 9.31 -10.57 -13.86
CA VAL A 6 8.85 -11.53 -12.85
C VAL A 6 8.44 -10.77 -11.62
N VAL A 7 7.15 -10.82 -11.31
CA VAL A 7 6.60 -10.20 -10.11
C VAL A 7 5.85 -11.25 -9.32
N LYS A 8 5.75 -11.05 -8.00
CA LYS A 8 5.00 -11.96 -7.16
C LYS A 8 3.52 -11.87 -7.50
N GLY A 9 2.79 -12.95 -7.26
CA GLY A 9 1.38 -13.01 -7.61
C GLY A 9 0.55 -11.86 -7.10
N THR A 10 0.72 -11.48 -5.84
CA THR A 10 -0.01 -10.36 -5.25
C THR A 10 0.37 -9.03 -5.92
N THR A 11 1.65 -8.86 -6.23
CA THR A 11 2.10 -7.66 -6.91
C THR A 11 1.54 -7.58 -8.33
N ALA A 12 1.45 -8.72 -9.02
CA ALA A 12 0.86 -8.77 -10.34
C ALA A 12 -0.63 -8.38 -10.30
N VAL A 13 -1.35 -8.84 -9.29
CA VAL A 13 -2.76 -8.47 -9.11
C VAL A 13 -2.89 -6.97 -8.89
N ARG A 14 -2.05 -6.40 -8.03
CA ARG A 14 -2.06 -4.95 -7.79
C ARG A 14 -1.78 -4.18 -9.07
N ALA A 15 -0.81 -4.63 -9.85
CA ALA A 15 -0.47 -3.97 -11.11
C ALA A 15 -1.68 -3.94 -12.05
N THR A 16 -2.40 -5.05 -12.15
CA THR A 16 -3.58 -5.15 -13.00
C THR A 16 -4.68 -4.19 -12.53
N VAL A 17 -4.97 -4.18 -11.24
CA VAL A 17 -6.01 -3.31 -10.69
C VAL A 17 -5.65 -1.84 -10.91
N ILE A 18 -4.42 -1.46 -10.61
CA ILE A 18 -3.99 -0.08 -10.75
C ILE A 18 -4.00 0.33 -12.22
N ALA A 19 -3.54 -0.54 -13.11
CA ALA A 19 -3.56 -0.26 -14.55
C ALA A 19 -4.98 0.00 -15.04
N ASN A 20 -5.93 -0.79 -14.58
CA ASN A 20 -7.33 -0.61 -14.98
C ASN A 20 -7.90 0.70 -14.46
N ARG A 21 -7.55 1.08 -13.24
CA ARG A 21 -8.08 2.30 -12.63
C ARG A 21 -7.42 3.56 -13.16
N THR A 22 -6.14 3.51 -13.48
CA THR A 22 -5.41 4.67 -13.99
C THR A 22 -5.39 4.73 -15.49
N LYS A 23 -5.83 3.67 -16.18
CA LYS A 23 -5.75 3.54 -17.63
C LYS A 23 -4.31 3.57 -18.14
N SER A 24 -3.37 3.10 -17.33
CA SER A 24 -1.95 3.10 -17.66
C SER A 24 -1.27 1.85 -17.13
N ASP A 25 -0.76 1.02 -18.02
CA ASP A 25 -0.02 -0.19 -17.63
C ASP A 25 1.27 0.18 -16.91
N GLU A 26 1.93 1.26 -17.34
CA GLU A 26 3.15 1.71 -16.67
C GLU A 26 2.90 2.12 -15.25
N MET A 27 1.83 2.86 -15.01
CA MET A 27 1.43 3.23 -13.65
C MET A 27 1.11 2.01 -12.81
N GLY A 28 0.47 1.01 -13.42
CA GLY A 28 0.13 -0.22 -12.73
C GLY A 28 1.36 -0.90 -12.18
N VAL A 29 2.35 -1.13 -13.04
CA VAL A 29 3.58 -1.81 -12.64
C VAL A 29 4.37 -0.97 -11.65
N MET A 30 4.54 0.32 -11.95
CA MET A 30 5.32 1.21 -11.10
C MET A 30 4.75 1.28 -9.68
N LYS A 31 3.45 1.53 -9.55
CA LYS A 31 2.85 1.65 -8.23
C LYS A 31 2.77 0.33 -7.49
N ALA A 32 2.57 -0.78 -8.22
CA ALA A 32 2.58 -2.10 -7.59
C ALA A 32 3.94 -2.41 -6.96
N LEU A 33 5.02 -2.06 -7.65
CA LEU A 33 6.36 -2.26 -7.11
C LEU A 33 6.64 -1.32 -5.94
N MET A 34 6.12 -0.09 -5.99
CA MET A 34 6.20 0.83 -4.86
C MET A 34 5.51 0.25 -3.62
N ILE A 35 4.35 -0.35 -3.81
CA ILE A 35 3.60 -0.95 -2.70
C ILE A 35 4.36 -2.14 -2.13
N GLU A 36 4.96 -2.97 -2.97
CA GLU A 36 5.76 -4.10 -2.50
C GLU A 36 6.93 -3.61 -1.64
N ASN A 37 7.62 -2.57 -2.10
CA ASN A 37 8.70 -1.95 -1.35
C ASN A 37 8.19 -1.36 -0.03
N LEU A 38 7.07 -0.65 -0.08
CA LEU A 38 6.48 -0.05 1.11
C LEU A 38 6.09 -1.11 2.14
N LYS A 39 5.48 -2.20 1.71
CA LYS A 39 5.06 -3.26 2.63
C LYS A 39 6.27 -3.87 3.34
N SER A 40 7.38 -4.03 2.64
CA SER A 40 8.61 -4.52 3.25
C SER A 40 9.10 -3.55 4.32
N LYS A 41 9.09 -2.25 4.01
CA LYS A 41 9.51 -1.22 4.99
C LYS A 41 8.59 -1.18 6.20
N LEU A 42 7.29 -1.32 5.98
CA LEU A 42 6.32 -1.33 7.07
C LEU A 42 6.54 -2.51 8.01
N GLN A 43 6.89 -3.67 7.47
CA GLN A 43 7.14 -4.86 8.27
C GLN A 43 8.42 -4.76 9.08
N ASN A 44 9.38 -3.98 8.60
CA ASN A 44 10.69 -3.86 9.24
C ASN A 44 10.81 -2.66 10.17
N GLY A 45 9.80 -1.82 10.23
CA GLY A 45 9.84 -0.64 11.09
C GLY A 45 8.82 0.38 10.67
N ILE A 46 9.15 1.64 10.89
CA ILE A 46 8.28 2.76 10.52
C ILE A 46 8.69 3.26 9.15
N ALA A 47 7.73 3.29 8.24
CA ALA A 47 7.95 3.79 6.88
C ALA A 47 7.31 5.17 6.72
N HIS A 48 7.94 6.00 5.92
CA HIS A 48 7.47 7.35 5.59
C HIS A 48 7.01 7.35 4.14
N PHE A 49 5.77 7.76 3.91
CA PHE A 49 5.20 7.74 2.56
C PHE A 49 4.06 8.73 2.42
N THR A 50 3.63 8.97 1.17
CA THR A 50 2.51 9.85 0.88
C THR A 50 1.50 9.17 -0.01
N PHE A 51 0.24 9.51 0.17
CA PHE A 51 -0.84 9.02 -0.67
C PHE A 51 -1.95 10.07 -0.78
N ILE A 52 -2.84 9.87 -1.76
CA ILE A 52 -3.98 10.77 -1.96
C ILE A 52 -5.18 10.23 -1.20
N LYS A 53 -5.78 11.05 -0.35
CA LYS A 53 -6.98 10.70 0.40
C LYS A 53 -8.20 10.69 -0.53
N LYS A 54 -9.30 10.14 -0.03
CA LYS A 54 -10.56 10.10 -0.80
C LYS A 54 -11.01 11.48 -1.26
N ASN A 55 -10.74 12.51 -0.46
CA ASN A 55 -11.12 13.87 -0.80
C ASN A 55 -10.15 14.56 -1.76
N GLY A 56 -9.14 13.84 -2.23
CA GLY A 56 -8.17 14.39 -3.17
C GLY A 56 -6.97 15.06 -2.54
N GLU A 57 -6.90 15.14 -1.23
CA GLU A 57 -5.77 15.79 -0.56
C GLU A 57 -4.59 14.85 -0.40
N LEU A 58 -3.39 15.38 -0.57
CA LEU A 58 -2.16 14.65 -0.32
C LEU A 58 -1.96 14.48 1.18
N ARG A 59 -1.69 13.26 1.60
CA ARG A 59 -1.41 12.98 3.00
C ARG A 59 -0.03 12.39 3.15
N GLU A 60 0.77 13.01 4.01
CA GLU A 60 2.06 12.47 4.42
C GLU A 60 1.86 11.71 5.73
N CYS A 61 2.46 10.53 5.84
CA CYS A 61 2.27 9.73 7.05
C CYS A 61 3.46 8.84 7.35
N TRP A 62 3.49 8.38 8.58
CA TRP A 62 4.46 7.43 9.09
C TRP A 62 3.68 6.24 9.63
N GLY A 63 3.96 5.07 9.08
CA GLY A 63 3.19 3.89 9.41
C GLY A 63 4.05 2.65 9.62
N THR A 64 3.43 1.61 10.15
CA THR A 64 4.10 0.34 10.37
C THR A 64 3.08 -0.79 10.35
N THR A 65 3.58 -2.00 10.06
CA THR A 65 2.82 -3.23 10.28
C THR A 65 3.59 -4.18 11.18
N GLN A 66 4.72 -3.72 11.72
CA GLN A 66 5.50 -4.54 12.65
C GLN A 66 4.74 -4.73 13.96
N LYS A 67 4.65 -5.97 14.40
CA LYS A 67 3.82 -6.32 15.55
C LYS A 67 4.23 -5.60 16.83
N ASN A 68 5.50 -5.32 17.00
CA ASN A 68 6.01 -4.66 18.20
C ASN A 68 5.70 -3.17 18.23
N LEU A 69 5.45 -2.56 17.08
CA LEU A 69 5.23 -1.12 16.97
C LEU A 69 3.76 -0.78 16.74
N ALA A 70 3.02 -1.66 16.09
CA ALA A 70 1.62 -1.44 15.80
C ALA A 70 0.76 -2.05 16.90
N LYS A 71 -0.29 -1.34 17.29
CA LYS A 71 -1.25 -1.93 18.22
C LYS A 71 -2.06 -3.00 17.49
N ALA A 72 -2.41 -4.06 18.22
CA ALA A 72 -3.19 -5.13 17.63
C ALA A 72 -4.53 -4.60 17.12
N LYS A 73 -4.98 -5.15 16.01
CA LYS A 73 -6.33 -4.84 15.52
C LYS A 73 -7.35 -5.42 16.47
N THR A 74 -8.44 -4.71 16.65
CA THR A 74 -9.53 -5.15 17.52
C THR A 74 -10.10 -6.49 17.05
N ASN A 75 -10.23 -6.66 15.75
CA ASN A 75 -10.68 -7.92 15.15
C ASN A 75 -9.49 -8.64 14.57
N GLY A 76 -8.89 -9.52 15.33
CA GLY A 76 -7.66 -10.19 14.94
C GLY A 76 -7.81 -11.11 13.72
N ASN A 77 -9.01 -11.47 13.36
CA ASN A 77 -9.27 -12.36 12.24
C ASN A 77 -9.90 -11.64 11.05
N GLY A 78 -9.85 -10.32 11.03
CA GLY A 78 -10.42 -9.56 9.94
C GLY A 78 -9.80 -9.91 8.61
N GLU A 79 -10.56 -9.72 7.54
CA GLU A 79 -10.04 -9.92 6.20
C GLU A 79 -8.90 -8.96 5.92
N SER A 80 -7.97 -9.41 5.11
CA SER A 80 -6.90 -8.55 4.64
C SER A 80 -7.50 -7.41 3.82
N ARG A 81 -7.03 -6.19 4.06
CA ARG A 81 -7.46 -5.05 3.25
C ARG A 81 -7.04 -5.20 1.78
N GLU A 82 -6.08 -6.08 1.52
CA GLU A 82 -5.68 -6.38 0.14
C GLU A 82 -6.83 -6.95 -0.68
N SER A 83 -7.77 -7.64 -0.04
CA SER A 83 -8.93 -8.17 -0.76
C SER A 83 -9.87 -7.08 -1.25
N TYR A 84 -9.73 -5.87 -0.72
CA TYR A 84 -10.51 -4.70 -1.16
C TYR A 84 -9.69 -3.75 -2.02
N CYS A 85 -8.53 -4.21 -2.51
CA CYS A 85 -7.62 -3.41 -3.33
C CYS A 85 -7.08 -2.19 -2.60
N THR A 86 -6.83 -2.38 -1.31
CA THR A 86 -6.22 -1.37 -0.44
C THR A 86 -5.09 -2.00 0.36
N THR A 87 -4.24 -1.17 0.93
CA THR A 87 -3.19 -1.64 1.84
C THR A 87 -3.38 -0.95 3.18
N ALA A 88 -3.39 -1.75 4.25
CA ALA A 88 -3.59 -1.26 5.61
C ALA A 88 -2.25 -1.05 6.31
N PHE A 89 -2.21 -0.06 7.17
CA PHE A 89 -1.05 0.23 8.00
C PHE A 89 -1.49 0.86 9.31
N TYR A 90 -0.64 0.76 10.33
CA TYR A 90 -0.88 1.45 11.57
C TYR A 90 -0.20 2.82 11.51
N ASP A 91 -1.00 3.89 11.60
CA ASP A 91 -0.51 5.26 11.57
C ASP A 91 0.02 5.61 12.96
N VAL A 92 1.34 5.71 13.09
CA VAL A 92 1.96 5.91 14.41
C VAL A 92 1.70 7.29 14.97
N GLU A 93 1.43 8.28 14.12
CA GLU A 93 1.11 9.62 14.58
C GLU A 93 -0.32 9.72 15.11
N LYS A 94 -1.23 9.04 14.45
CA LYS A 94 -2.65 9.08 14.83
C LYS A 94 -3.03 7.99 15.80
N GLY A 95 -2.20 6.98 15.95
CA GLY A 95 -2.49 5.85 16.82
C GLY A 95 -3.67 5.02 16.35
N ALA A 96 -3.83 4.86 15.06
CA ALA A 96 -4.97 4.15 14.50
C ALA A 96 -4.61 3.45 13.21
N TRP A 97 -5.33 2.37 12.91
CA TRP A 97 -5.18 1.68 11.65
C TRP A 97 -5.87 2.46 10.54
N ARG A 98 -5.20 2.58 9.41
CA ARG A 98 -5.70 3.26 8.23
C ARG A 98 -5.38 2.42 7.01
N SER A 99 -5.92 2.81 5.86
CA SER A 99 -5.61 2.16 4.61
C SER A 99 -5.63 3.17 3.48
N PHE A 100 -4.99 2.81 2.37
CA PHE A 100 -5.04 3.61 1.15
C PHE A 100 -5.36 2.69 -0.02
N ARG A 101 -5.98 3.26 -1.05
CA ARG A 101 -6.21 2.53 -2.29
C ARG A 101 -4.89 2.36 -3.00
N TRP A 102 -4.69 1.23 -3.64
CA TRP A 102 -3.42 0.94 -4.30
C TRP A 102 -3.01 2.03 -5.29
N GLU A 103 -3.96 2.54 -6.07
CA GLU A 103 -3.65 3.57 -7.06
C GLU A 103 -3.35 4.93 -6.44
N SER A 104 -3.64 5.11 -5.17
CA SER A 104 -3.47 6.40 -4.49
C SER A 104 -2.09 6.64 -3.92
N LEU A 105 -1.25 5.63 -3.86
CA LEU A 105 0.11 5.79 -3.34
C LEU A 105 0.91 6.72 -4.26
N VAL A 106 1.56 7.72 -3.67
CA VAL A 106 2.29 8.74 -4.44
C VAL A 106 3.79 8.53 -4.32
N GLU A 107 4.31 8.42 -3.10
CA GLU A 107 5.75 8.34 -2.91
C GLU A 107 6.08 7.56 -1.65
N VAL A 108 7.19 6.81 -1.71
CA VAL A 108 7.75 6.09 -0.57
C VAL A 108 9.15 6.63 -0.35
N PHE A 109 9.41 7.14 0.84
CA PHE A 109 10.70 7.75 1.17
C PHE A 109 11.69 6.76 1.78
#